data_f0994a1d2e8f33afd50406860e3bcf4e
#
_entry.id   f0994a1d2e8f33afd50406860e3bcf4e
#
_cell.length_a   1.000
_cell.length_b   1.000
_cell.length_c   1.000
_cell.angle_alpha   90.00
_cell.angle_beta   90.00
_cell.angle_gamma   90.00
#
_symmetry.space_group_name_H-M   'P 1'
#
loop_
_entity.id
_entity.type
_entity.pdbx_description
1 polymer ?
#
loop_
_entity_poly.entity_id
_entity_poly.type
_entity_poly.pdbx_seq_one_letter_code
_entity_poly.pdbx_strand_id
1 'polypeptide(L)'
;AAEWENKFTKISSLTEEDNDESWNTGNRNGYKIWRYATENTIPAPNSNQKNGISTGVIFKGKLQFNKSTYGVTGDQPIFVYNNVLYGTWEKVKDVANAANADESLRAAYAQIGETPAADAEFGKAGFTVLRPNGSGDYEMYYCYWNRHNDNNDPNLMGPMEFAVVRNNVYKLMVNKI
;
A
#
# COMPACT_ATOMS: atom_id res chain seq x y z
N ALA A 1 0.17 15.11 -2.87
CA ALA A 1 1.40 14.35 -2.58
C ALA A 1 2.36 15.17 -1.69
N ALA A 2 2.66 16.43 -2.03
CA ALA A 2 3.60 17.26 -1.25
C ALA A 2 3.18 17.52 0.21
N GLU A 3 1.89 17.65 0.49
CA GLU A 3 1.40 17.84 1.87
C GLU A 3 1.64 16.63 2.76
N TRP A 4 1.63 15.44 2.20
CA TRP A 4 1.90 14.21 2.93
C TRP A 4 3.40 14.06 3.23
N GLU A 5 4.25 14.39 2.29
CA GLU A 5 5.70 14.28 2.46
C GLU A 5 6.25 15.11 3.62
N ASN A 6 5.63 16.25 3.92
CA ASN A 6 6.02 17.12 5.02
C ASN A 6 5.54 16.64 6.41
N LYS A 7 4.55 15.75 6.46
CA LYS A 7 4.00 15.22 7.72
C LYS A 7 4.68 13.95 8.20
N PHE A 8 5.48 13.31 7.35
CA PHE A 8 6.14 12.05 7.66
C PHE A 8 7.65 12.21 7.69
N THR A 9 8.26 11.69 8.72
CA THR A 9 9.72 11.58 8.77
C THR A 9 10.15 10.42 7.88
N LYS A 10 11.04 10.70 6.95
CA LYS A 10 11.59 9.67 6.04
C LYS A 10 12.61 8.83 6.78
N ILE A 11 12.69 7.53 6.48
CA ILE A 11 13.71 6.63 7.01
C ILE A 11 15.14 7.17 6.74
N SER A 12 15.34 7.81 5.59
CA SER A 12 16.61 8.42 5.23
C SER A 12 17.09 9.53 6.18
N SER A 13 16.22 10.05 7.05
CA SER A 13 16.54 11.02 8.08
C SER A 13 16.84 10.38 9.45
N LEU A 14 16.72 9.05 9.57
CA LEU A 14 17.10 8.33 10.77
C LEU A 14 18.62 8.16 10.78
N THR A 15 19.26 8.59 11.85
CA THR A 15 20.67 8.34 12.09
C THR A 15 20.89 6.93 12.63
N GLU A 16 22.14 6.44 12.60
CA GLU A 16 22.47 5.14 13.21
C GLU A 16 22.16 5.12 14.71
N GLU A 17 22.18 6.27 15.37
CA GLU A 17 21.81 6.44 16.78
C GLU A 17 20.33 6.12 17.05
N ASP A 18 19.45 6.30 16.07
CA ASP A 18 18.06 5.91 16.16
C ASP A 18 17.87 4.37 16.13
N ASN A 19 18.93 3.63 15.81
CA ASN A 19 18.99 2.18 15.79
C ASN A 19 19.87 1.67 16.93
N ASP A 20 19.51 1.99 18.16
CA ASP A 20 20.22 1.48 19.35
C ASP A 20 20.34 -0.04 19.26
N GLU A 21 21.61 -0.53 19.25
CA GLU A 21 21.91 -1.97 19.17
C GLU A 21 21.32 -2.73 20.34
N SER A 22 21.12 -2.10 21.51
CA SER A 22 20.46 -2.70 22.66
C SER A 22 19.04 -3.17 22.34
N TRP A 23 18.41 -2.47 21.38
CA TRP A 23 17.10 -2.85 20.83
C TRP A 23 17.19 -3.91 19.73
N ASN A 24 18.33 -4.09 19.12
CA ASN A 24 18.60 -5.10 18.11
C ASN A 24 19.17 -6.40 18.69
N THR A 25 19.69 -6.38 19.92
CA THR A 25 20.20 -7.55 20.62
C THR A 25 19.08 -8.36 21.23
N GLY A 26 19.17 -9.67 21.15
CA GLY A 26 18.15 -10.59 21.64
C GLY A 26 17.06 -10.91 20.61
N ASN A 27 15.97 -11.50 21.05
CA ASN A 27 14.90 -12.10 20.23
C ASN A 27 14.11 -11.14 19.33
N ARG A 28 14.74 -10.17 18.70
CA ARG A 28 14.05 -9.18 17.87
C ARG A 28 14.07 -9.51 16.39
N ASN A 29 14.70 -10.62 16.00
CA ASN A 29 14.61 -11.19 14.66
C ASN A 29 14.86 -10.17 13.52
N GLY A 30 15.85 -9.29 13.69
CA GLY A 30 16.20 -8.29 12.69
C GLY A 30 15.28 -7.05 12.64
N TYR A 31 14.37 -6.88 13.57
CA TYR A 31 13.61 -5.64 13.68
C TYR A 31 14.53 -4.49 14.15
N LYS A 32 14.33 -3.33 13.55
CA LYS A 32 15.00 -2.08 13.93
C LYS A 32 13.97 -1.09 14.46
N ILE A 33 14.39 -0.25 15.40
CA ILE A 33 13.55 0.88 15.78
C ILE A 33 13.51 1.82 14.58
N TRP A 34 12.29 2.04 14.10
CA TRP A 34 12.06 2.96 13.00
C TRP A 34 11.67 4.34 13.50
N ARG A 35 10.75 4.39 14.47
CA ARG A 35 10.24 5.65 15.00
C ARG A 35 9.59 5.46 16.37
N TYR A 36 9.63 6.52 17.14
CA TYR A 36 8.77 6.69 18.30
C TYR A 36 7.50 7.41 17.84
N ALA A 37 6.34 6.87 18.19
CA ALA A 37 5.04 7.49 17.92
C ALA A 37 4.49 8.09 19.21
N THR A 38 3.80 9.22 19.08
CA THR A 38 3.03 9.77 20.19
C THR A 38 1.82 8.88 20.47
N GLU A 39 1.40 8.86 21.72
CA GLU A 39 0.15 8.20 22.10
C GLU A 39 -1.02 8.78 21.30
N ASN A 40 -1.84 7.90 20.78
CA ASN A 40 -3.06 8.26 20.05
C ASN A 40 -4.17 7.29 20.47
N THR A 41 -4.82 7.57 21.57
CA THR A 41 -5.97 6.79 22.03
C THR A 41 -7.24 7.32 21.38
N ILE A 42 -7.98 6.42 20.74
CA ILE A 42 -9.25 6.77 20.11
C ILE A 42 -10.37 6.43 21.08
N PRO A 43 -11.12 7.42 21.60
CA PRO A 43 -12.14 7.17 22.61
C PRO A 43 -13.33 6.41 22.04
N ALA A 44 -14.03 5.69 22.91
CA ALA A 44 -15.34 5.11 22.59
C ALA A 44 -16.34 6.21 22.17
N PRO A 45 -17.33 5.93 21.30
CA PRO A 45 -17.70 4.59 20.81
C PRO A 45 -16.78 4.08 19.68
N ASN A 46 -16.86 2.77 19.41
CA ASN A 46 -16.06 2.11 18.38
C ASN A 46 -16.22 2.74 16.99
N SER A 47 -17.35 3.40 16.72
CA SER A 47 -17.60 4.16 15.49
C SER A 47 -16.62 5.31 15.26
N ASN A 48 -15.88 5.74 16.28
CA ASN A 48 -14.81 6.72 16.16
C ASN A 48 -13.50 6.13 15.61
N GLN A 49 -13.38 4.81 15.55
CA GLN A 49 -12.24 4.11 14.96
C GLN A 49 -12.22 4.33 13.44
N LYS A 50 -11.56 5.39 12.99
CA LYS A 50 -11.50 5.78 11.58
C LYS A 50 -10.05 5.97 11.12
N ASN A 51 -9.76 5.57 9.90
CA ASN A 51 -8.44 5.73 9.31
C ASN A 51 -7.93 7.17 9.37
N GLY A 52 -8.79 8.17 9.16
CA GLY A 52 -8.39 9.57 9.16
C GLY A 52 -7.86 10.14 10.47
N ILE A 53 -8.11 9.47 11.60
CA ILE A 53 -7.64 9.86 12.94
C ILE A 53 -6.72 8.83 13.57
N SER A 54 -6.52 7.68 12.90
CA SER A 54 -5.67 6.59 13.36
C SER A 54 -4.22 6.80 12.99
N THR A 55 -3.32 6.20 13.75
CA THR A 55 -1.89 6.20 13.43
C THR A 55 -1.60 5.06 12.47
N GLY A 56 -0.98 5.37 11.34
CA GLY A 56 -0.62 4.39 10.33
C GLY A 56 0.81 4.58 9.83
N VAL A 57 1.25 3.61 9.05
CA VAL A 57 2.53 3.61 8.36
C VAL A 57 2.27 3.49 6.87
N ILE A 58 2.91 4.36 6.10
CA ILE A 58 2.89 4.29 4.64
C ILE A 58 4.23 3.75 4.16
N PHE A 59 4.17 2.60 3.52
CA PHE A 59 5.31 2.01 2.83
C PHE A 59 5.31 2.51 1.39
N LYS A 60 6.41 3.13 0.97
CA LYS A 60 6.64 3.53 -0.41
C LYS A 60 7.66 2.59 -1.01
N GLY A 61 7.31 1.94 -2.10
CA GLY A 61 8.18 1.04 -2.86
C GLY A 61 8.32 1.48 -4.30
N LYS A 62 9.38 1.03 -4.97
CA LYS A 62 9.55 1.10 -6.42
C LYS A 62 9.29 -0.28 -6.99
N LEU A 63 8.36 -0.36 -7.94
CA LEU A 63 8.07 -1.60 -8.64
C LEU A 63 9.22 -1.94 -9.60
N GLN A 64 9.85 -3.08 -9.38
CA GLN A 64 10.91 -3.61 -10.24
C GLN A 64 10.36 -4.72 -11.12
N PHE A 65 10.38 -4.53 -12.43
CA PHE A 65 9.94 -5.53 -13.40
C PHE A 65 10.67 -5.34 -14.72
N ASN A 66 10.71 -6.39 -15.52
CA ASN A 66 11.32 -6.32 -16.86
C ASN A 66 10.33 -5.65 -17.84
N LYS A 67 10.57 -4.38 -18.15
CA LYS A 67 9.70 -3.58 -19.04
C LYS A 67 9.43 -4.29 -20.37
N SER A 68 10.44 -4.89 -20.99
CA SER A 68 10.29 -5.55 -22.30
C SER A 68 9.38 -6.77 -22.23
N THR A 69 9.43 -7.56 -21.18
CA THR A 69 8.56 -8.73 -20.97
C THR A 69 7.08 -8.34 -20.91
N TYR A 70 6.80 -7.17 -20.34
CA TYR A 70 5.44 -6.66 -20.21
C TYR A 70 5.02 -5.73 -21.37
N GLY A 71 5.87 -5.55 -22.36
CA GLY A 71 5.60 -4.67 -23.50
C GLY A 71 5.57 -3.18 -23.15
N VAL A 72 6.25 -2.80 -22.06
CA VAL A 72 6.33 -1.41 -21.62
C VAL A 72 7.46 -0.71 -22.35
N THR A 73 7.12 0.35 -23.08
CA THR A 73 8.07 1.21 -23.79
C THR A 73 7.95 2.63 -23.26
N GLY A 74 9.07 3.21 -22.77
CA GLY A 74 9.06 4.58 -22.24
C GLY A 74 8.27 4.74 -20.94
N ASP A 75 7.57 5.87 -20.82
CA ASP A 75 6.90 6.33 -19.62
C ASP A 75 5.37 6.17 -19.70
N GLN A 76 4.93 5.03 -20.18
CA GLN A 76 3.50 4.71 -20.27
C GLN A 76 2.94 4.21 -18.94
N PRO A 77 1.63 4.34 -18.68
CA PRO A 77 0.99 3.74 -17.52
C PRO A 77 1.01 2.22 -17.60
N ILE A 78 1.07 1.56 -16.46
CA ILE A 78 0.86 0.13 -16.29
C ILE A 78 -0.35 -0.12 -15.40
N PHE A 79 -0.92 -1.31 -15.50
CA PHE A 79 -2.18 -1.65 -14.85
C PHE A 79 -1.98 -2.86 -13.94
N VAL A 80 -2.56 -2.81 -12.75
CA VAL A 80 -2.57 -3.94 -11.81
C VAL A 80 -4.02 -4.31 -11.51
N TYR A 81 -4.35 -5.59 -11.64
CA TYR A 81 -5.64 -6.13 -11.28
C TYR A 81 -5.46 -7.46 -10.55
N ASN A 82 -6.06 -7.60 -9.37
CA ASN A 82 -5.92 -8.81 -8.53
C ASN A 82 -4.47 -9.28 -8.37
N ASN A 83 -3.53 -8.35 -8.11
CA ASN A 83 -2.08 -8.58 -7.99
C ASN A 83 -1.39 -9.09 -9.28
N VAL A 84 -2.05 -9.01 -10.42
CA VAL A 84 -1.45 -9.30 -11.73
C VAL A 84 -1.09 -8.00 -12.42
N LEU A 85 0.15 -7.91 -12.92
CA LEU A 85 0.66 -6.76 -13.65
C LEU A 85 0.42 -6.90 -15.16
N TYR A 86 -0.13 -5.85 -15.74
CA TYR A 86 -0.32 -5.69 -17.19
C TYR A 86 0.44 -4.44 -17.63
N GLY A 87 1.37 -4.60 -18.55
CA GLY A 87 2.22 -3.50 -19.04
C GLY A 87 1.49 -2.51 -19.94
N THR A 88 0.39 -2.91 -20.56
CA THR A 88 -0.40 -2.05 -21.44
C THR A 88 -1.89 -2.38 -21.31
N TRP A 89 -2.74 -1.44 -21.69
CA TRP A 89 -4.19 -1.71 -21.74
C TRP A 89 -4.55 -2.76 -22.79
N GLU A 90 -3.81 -2.82 -23.90
CA GLU A 90 -3.97 -3.85 -24.92
C GLU A 90 -3.72 -5.26 -24.34
N LYS A 91 -2.75 -5.41 -23.44
CA LYS A 91 -2.52 -6.69 -22.73
C LYS A 91 -3.67 -7.07 -21.81
N VAL A 92 -4.29 -6.09 -21.16
CA VAL A 92 -5.52 -6.34 -20.38
C VAL A 92 -6.63 -6.85 -21.28
N LYS A 93 -6.85 -6.20 -22.42
CA LYS A 93 -7.83 -6.58 -23.45
C LYS A 93 -7.60 -8.01 -23.95
N ASP A 94 -6.36 -8.33 -24.34
CA ASP A 94 -6.01 -9.66 -24.85
C ASP A 94 -6.36 -10.76 -23.84
N VAL A 95 -5.99 -10.54 -22.56
CA VAL A 95 -6.24 -11.52 -21.52
C VAL A 95 -7.72 -11.58 -21.15
N ALA A 96 -8.42 -10.45 -21.06
CA ALA A 96 -9.84 -10.39 -20.74
C ALA A 96 -10.73 -11.07 -21.81
N ASN A 97 -10.31 -11.02 -23.09
CA ASN A 97 -11.04 -11.62 -24.20
C ASN A 97 -10.61 -13.06 -24.52
N ALA A 98 -9.61 -13.59 -23.84
CA ALA A 98 -9.21 -14.99 -24.00
C ALA A 98 -10.34 -15.96 -23.59
N ALA A 99 -10.38 -17.14 -24.23
CA ALA A 99 -11.42 -18.13 -23.96
C ALA A 99 -11.48 -18.60 -22.50
N ASN A 100 -10.33 -18.62 -21.84
CA ASN A 100 -10.13 -19.01 -20.43
C ASN A 100 -9.93 -17.81 -19.50
N ALA A 101 -10.38 -16.61 -19.90
CA ALA A 101 -10.22 -15.42 -19.07
C ALA A 101 -10.97 -15.54 -17.75
N ASP A 102 -10.39 -14.99 -16.70
CA ASP A 102 -11.07 -14.81 -15.42
C ASP A 102 -12.32 -13.92 -15.61
N GLU A 103 -13.45 -14.35 -15.08
CA GLU A 103 -14.73 -13.65 -15.25
C GLU A 103 -14.71 -12.26 -14.61
N SER A 104 -13.99 -12.11 -13.49
CA SER A 104 -13.88 -10.82 -12.80
C SER A 104 -13.06 -9.83 -13.63
N LEU A 105 -11.97 -10.28 -14.25
CA LEU A 105 -11.19 -9.45 -15.16
C LEU A 105 -11.98 -9.06 -16.41
N ARG A 106 -12.73 -9.99 -16.97
CA ARG A 106 -13.61 -9.74 -18.13
C ARG A 106 -14.66 -8.69 -17.83
N ALA A 107 -15.33 -8.81 -16.67
CA ALA A 107 -16.31 -7.84 -16.22
C ALA A 107 -15.69 -6.45 -15.97
N ALA A 108 -14.52 -6.40 -15.32
CA ALA A 108 -13.80 -5.17 -15.07
C ALA A 108 -13.35 -4.49 -16.37
N TYR A 109 -12.85 -5.27 -17.33
CA TYR A 109 -12.50 -4.76 -18.67
C TYR A 109 -13.74 -4.22 -19.42
N ALA A 110 -14.84 -4.95 -19.38
CA ALA A 110 -16.09 -4.53 -20.04
C ALA A 110 -16.64 -3.21 -19.49
N GLN A 111 -16.39 -2.93 -18.21
CA GLN A 111 -16.79 -1.69 -17.57
C GLN A 111 -16.01 -0.47 -18.10
N ILE A 112 -14.75 -0.66 -18.48
CA ILE A 112 -13.87 0.40 -19.02
C ILE A 112 -13.97 0.48 -20.55
N GLY A 113 -13.95 -0.67 -21.23
CA GLY A 113 -13.99 -0.78 -22.68
C GLY A 113 -12.61 -0.65 -23.35
N GLU A 114 -12.64 -0.48 -24.68
CA GLU A 114 -11.43 -0.48 -25.50
C GLU A 114 -10.58 0.79 -25.33
N THR A 115 -11.21 1.92 -25.08
CA THR A 115 -10.53 3.19 -24.93
C THR A 115 -10.26 3.48 -23.46
N PRO A 116 -9.01 3.71 -23.06
CA PRO A 116 -8.67 4.03 -21.69
C PRO A 116 -9.44 5.25 -21.18
N ALA A 117 -10.10 5.07 -20.06
CA ALA A 117 -10.85 6.10 -19.37
C ALA A 117 -9.95 6.93 -18.43
N ALA A 118 -10.52 7.84 -17.68
CA ALA A 118 -9.82 8.54 -16.61
C ALA A 118 -9.43 7.58 -15.49
N ASP A 119 -8.32 7.85 -14.80
CA ASP A 119 -7.78 6.98 -13.74
C ASP A 119 -8.81 6.62 -12.66
N ALA A 120 -9.74 7.53 -12.35
CA ALA A 120 -10.81 7.27 -11.38
C ALA A 120 -11.76 6.14 -11.81
N GLU A 121 -11.99 5.95 -13.10
CA GLU A 121 -12.86 4.90 -13.62
C GLU A 121 -12.18 3.54 -13.57
N PHE A 122 -10.88 3.50 -13.85
CA PHE A 122 -10.07 2.30 -13.62
C PHE A 122 -10.17 1.82 -12.18
N GLY A 123 -10.07 2.75 -11.20
CA GLY A 123 -10.22 2.42 -9.78
C GLY A 123 -11.59 1.84 -9.44
N LYS A 124 -12.67 2.35 -10.03
CA LYS A 124 -14.02 1.81 -9.83
C LYS A 124 -14.16 0.39 -10.38
N ALA A 125 -13.48 0.08 -11.47
CA ALA A 125 -13.44 -1.27 -12.05
C ALA A 125 -12.45 -2.22 -11.34
N GLY A 126 -11.73 -1.75 -10.31
CA GLY A 126 -10.80 -2.55 -9.53
C GLY A 126 -9.36 -2.56 -10.04
N PHE A 127 -9.04 -1.76 -11.06
CA PHE A 127 -7.66 -1.58 -11.53
C PHE A 127 -6.92 -0.53 -10.71
N THR A 128 -5.65 -0.79 -10.45
CA THR A 128 -4.70 0.24 -10.03
C THR A 128 -3.87 0.66 -11.23
N VAL A 129 -3.89 1.95 -11.56
CA VAL A 129 -3.06 2.53 -12.62
C VAL A 129 -1.80 3.12 -12.00
N LEU A 130 -0.65 2.62 -12.42
CA LEU A 130 0.63 3.15 -11.98
C LEU A 130 1.27 3.92 -13.12
N ARG A 131 1.61 5.17 -12.85
CA ARG A 131 2.32 6.04 -13.80
C ARG A 131 3.76 6.22 -13.31
N PRO A 132 4.73 6.24 -14.21
CA PRO A 132 6.10 6.51 -13.80
C PRO A 132 6.23 7.94 -13.30
N ASN A 133 7.11 8.13 -12.33
CA ASN A 133 7.50 9.47 -11.87
C ASN A 133 8.48 10.11 -12.87
N GLY A 134 8.95 11.34 -12.59
CA GLY A 134 9.88 12.07 -13.46
C GLY A 134 11.25 11.36 -13.69
N SER A 135 11.54 10.29 -12.93
CA SER A 135 12.72 9.43 -13.12
C SER A 135 12.41 8.13 -13.86
N GLY A 136 11.18 7.94 -14.31
CA GLY A 136 10.75 6.72 -14.99
C GLY A 136 10.46 5.52 -14.07
N ASP A 137 10.43 5.76 -12.73
CA ASP A 137 10.13 4.73 -11.74
C ASP A 137 8.62 4.64 -11.48
N TYR A 138 8.11 3.41 -11.35
CA TYR A 138 6.74 3.16 -10.92
C TYR A 138 6.70 3.01 -9.42
N GLU A 139 6.04 3.93 -8.75
CA GLU A 139 5.94 3.98 -7.30
C GLU A 139 4.64 3.37 -6.81
N MET A 140 4.75 2.56 -5.77
CA MET A 140 3.61 1.96 -5.07
C MET A 140 3.59 2.42 -3.63
N TYR A 141 2.39 2.61 -3.10
CA TYR A 141 2.17 3.00 -1.71
C TYR A 141 1.26 1.97 -1.06
N TYR A 142 1.69 1.47 0.08
CA TYR A 142 0.89 0.58 0.91
C TYR A 142 0.70 1.23 2.28
N CYS A 143 -0.56 1.42 2.67
CA CYS A 143 -0.92 2.00 3.96
C CYS A 143 -1.32 0.89 4.92
N TYR A 144 -0.68 0.86 6.09
CA TYR A 144 -1.03 -0.04 7.18
C TYR A 144 -1.41 0.79 8.40
N TRP A 145 -2.59 0.55 8.93
CA TRP A 145 -3.08 1.19 10.15
C TRP A 145 -2.69 0.34 11.34
N ASN A 146 -2.01 0.94 12.32
CA ASN A 146 -1.62 0.22 13.53
C ASN A 146 -2.84 -0.32 14.26
N ARG A 147 -2.73 -1.55 14.74
CA ARG A 147 -3.74 -2.18 15.59
C ARG A 147 -3.16 -2.48 16.96
N HIS A 148 -3.84 -2.03 17.99
CA HIS A 148 -3.46 -2.28 19.37
C HIS A 148 -4.21 -3.48 19.95
N ASN A 149 -5.50 -3.55 19.70
CA ASN A 149 -6.38 -4.60 20.23
C ASN A 149 -7.25 -5.16 19.08
N ASP A 150 -6.62 -5.93 18.20
CA ASP A 150 -7.33 -6.55 17.08
C ASP A 150 -8.26 -7.65 17.58
N ASN A 151 -9.55 -7.50 17.34
CA ASN A 151 -10.56 -8.50 17.68
C ASN A 151 -10.69 -9.61 16.60
N ASN A 152 -9.90 -9.52 15.52
CA ASN A 152 -9.93 -10.41 14.35
C ASN A 152 -11.30 -10.45 13.62
N ASP A 153 -12.15 -9.46 13.81
CA ASP A 153 -13.40 -9.31 13.07
C ASP A 153 -13.31 -8.10 12.13
N PRO A 154 -13.19 -8.30 10.82
CA PRO A 154 -13.05 -7.20 9.87
C PRO A 154 -14.32 -6.34 9.73
N ASN A 155 -15.47 -6.83 10.23
CA ASN A 155 -16.74 -6.15 10.12
C ASN A 155 -17.12 -5.37 11.37
N LEU A 156 -16.47 -5.67 12.51
CA LEU A 156 -16.78 -5.06 13.79
C LEU A 156 -15.51 -4.52 14.46
N MET A 157 -15.38 -3.21 14.50
CA MET A 157 -14.27 -2.56 15.19
C MET A 157 -14.35 -2.74 16.70
N GLY A 158 -13.28 -3.28 17.28
CA GLY A 158 -13.12 -3.43 18.71
C GLY A 158 -12.77 -2.13 19.43
N PRO A 159 -12.91 -2.07 20.74
CA PRO A 159 -12.46 -0.92 21.52
C PRO A 159 -10.94 -0.78 21.43
N MET A 160 -10.45 0.44 21.17
CA MET A 160 -9.04 0.78 21.04
C MET A 160 -8.29 0.02 19.91
N GLU A 161 -9.02 -0.54 18.96
CA GLU A 161 -8.40 -1.36 17.91
C GLU A 161 -7.33 -0.60 17.12
N PHE A 162 -7.59 0.66 16.74
CA PHE A 162 -6.64 1.51 16.04
C PHE A 162 -5.89 2.50 16.93
N ALA A 163 -5.91 2.29 18.24
CA ALA A 163 -5.16 3.14 19.16
C ALA A 163 -3.64 2.88 19.08
N VAL A 164 -2.88 3.87 19.48
CA VAL A 164 -1.47 3.74 19.85
C VAL A 164 -1.33 4.11 21.30
N VAL A 165 -0.90 3.17 22.12
CA VAL A 165 -0.84 3.32 23.58
C VAL A 165 0.62 3.37 24.01
N ARG A 166 0.92 4.25 24.98
CA ARG A 166 2.28 4.40 25.55
C ARG A 166 2.83 3.07 26.06
N ASN A 167 4.13 2.96 26.10
CA ASN A 167 4.87 1.78 26.57
C ASN A 167 4.62 0.49 25.76
N ASN A 168 4.07 0.60 24.54
CA ASN A 168 3.90 -0.52 23.64
C ASN A 168 4.89 -0.43 22.47
N VAL A 169 5.27 -1.60 21.97
CA VAL A 169 6.12 -1.75 20.78
C VAL A 169 5.27 -2.38 19.68
N TYR A 170 5.12 -1.69 18.58
CA TYR A 170 4.42 -2.17 17.40
C TYR A 170 5.45 -2.68 16.38
N LYS A 171 5.39 -3.97 16.06
CA LYS A 171 6.30 -4.59 15.10
C LYS A 171 5.60 -4.72 13.76
N LEU A 172 6.17 -4.11 12.74
CA LEU A 172 5.65 -4.15 11.38
C LEU A 172 6.66 -4.87 10.48
N MET A 173 6.16 -5.78 9.67
CA MET A 173 6.98 -6.51 8.71
C MET A 173 6.25 -6.63 7.37
N VAL A 174 6.95 -6.28 6.29
CA VAL A 174 6.48 -6.53 4.94
C VAL A 174 7.00 -7.91 4.52
N ASN A 175 6.11 -8.90 4.47
CA ASN A 175 6.46 -10.30 4.15
C ASN A 175 6.11 -10.67 2.71
N LYS A 176 5.27 -9.88 2.05
CA LYS A 176 4.92 -10.08 0.64
C LYS A 176 4.42 -8.77 0.04
N ILE A 177 4.81 -8.50 -1.17
CA ILE A 177 4.31 -7.40 -2.01
C ILE A 177 3.68 -8.02 -3.26
#